data_76bfd5578612581a62c620a687888bdd
#
_entry.id   76bfd5578612581a62c620a687888bdd
#
_cell.length_a   1.000
_cell.length_b   1.000
_cell.length_c   1.000
_cell.angle_alpha   90.00
_cell.angle_beta   90.00
_cell.angle_gamma   90.00
#
_symmetry.space_group_name_H-M   'P 1'
#
loop_
_entity.id
_entity.type
_entity.pdbx_description
1 polymer ?
#
loop_
_entity_poly.entity_id
_entity_poly.type
_entity_poly.pdbx_seq_one_letter_code
_entity_poly.pdbx_strand_id
1 'polypeptide(L)'
;IQNRDKLPILAGGTGLYVDSVLFDFGFLPGYDPVKRQRLENLSTEDLQGIINKQGYRMPQNKQNKRHLIRAVETQGRLPSKKLELPKSVVLVGLMPDDRVLKQRIAKRAEKIFARGVLVETKDLLDKYGEEAIERTGGIVYKICLGLLRGSISYPKAIEGFKKKDWQYARRQKTWFKRNKFIKWFESSEQAYEFLRSDLEKKISRSDLSMQCIEHLNYHC
;
A
#
# COMPACT_ATOMS: atom_id res chain seq x y z
N ILE A 1 -6.06 -15.19 -15.56
CA ILE A 1 -7.48 -14.98 -15.21
C ILE A 1 -8.28 -14.84 -16.50
N GLN A 2 -7.97 -13.88 -17.35
CA GLN A 2 -8.67 -13.65 -18.62
C GLN A 2 -8.71 -14.87 -19.54
N ASN A 3 -7.63 -15.64 -19.65
CA ASN A 3 -7.59 -16.90 -20.42
C ASN A 3 -8.54 -17.99 -19.88
N ARG A 4 -9.21 -17.75 -18.77
CA ARG A 4 -10.21 -18.62 -18.15
C ARG A 4 -11.60 -17.98 -18.14
N ASP A 5 -11.82 -16.97 -18.97
CA ASP A 5 -13.06 -16.18 -19.06
C ASP A 5 -13.53 -15.64 -17.70
N LYS A 6 -12.58 -15.25 -16.86
CA LYS A 6 -12.86 -14.66 -15.54
C LYS A 6 -12.47 -13.21 -15.49
N LEU A 7 -13.30 -12.41 -14.81
CA LEU A 7 -13.03 -10.99 -14.56
C LEU A 7 -11.85 -10.85 -13.55
N PRO A 8 -10.75 -10.17 -13.93
CA PRO A 8 -9.69 -9.87 -12.97
C PRO A 8 -10.14 -8.77 -12.00
N ILE A 9 -10.02 -9.04 -10.71
CA ILE A 9 -10.27 -8.05 -9.66
C ILE A 9 -8.97 -7.80 -8.89
N LEU A 10 -8.52 -6.54 -8.85
CA LEU A 10 -7.39 -6.11 -8.04
C LEU A 10 -7.92 -5.30 -6.85
N ALA A 11 -7.77 -5.84 -5.65
CA ALA A 11 -8.13 -5.16 -4.41
C ALA A 11 -6.89 -4.89 -3.55
N GLY A 12 -6.78 -3.71 -2.98
CA GLY A 12 -5.66 -3.38 -2.10
C GLY A 12 -5.52 -1.90 -1.80
N GLY A 13 -4.58 -1.59 -0.90
CA GLY A 13 -4.30 -0.22 -0.45
C GLY A 13 -2.82 0.19 -0.60
N THR A 14 -1.97 -0.65 -1.20
CA THR A 14 -0.57 -0.31 -1.49
C THR A 14 -0.48 0.37 -2.84
N GLY A 15 -0.53 1.70 -2.82
CA GLY A 15 -0.65 2.51 -4.04
C GLY A 15 0.39 2.20 -5.10
N LEU A 16 1.65 1.98 -4.71
CA LEU A 16 2.71 1.64 -5.67
C LEU A 16 2.40 0.35 -6.45
N TYR A 17 1.86 -0.69 -5.78
CA TYR A 17 1.54 -1.95 -6.44
C TYR A 17 0.32 -1.82 -7.34
N VAL A 18 -0.70 -1.10 -6.88
CA VAL A 18 -1.89 -0.81 -7.69
C VAL A 18 -1.48 -0.02 -8.94
N ASP A 19 -0.73 1.06 -8.77
CA ASP A 19 -0.27 1.90 -9.87
C ASP A 19 0.65 1.12 -10.83
N SER A 20 1.49 0.20 -10.34
CA SER A 20 2.37 -0.59 -11.20
C SER A 20 1.61 -1.51 -12.15
N VAL A 21 0.51 -2.08 -11.68
CA VAL A 21 -0.36 -2.93 -12.51
C VAL A 21 -1.18 -2.07 -13.49
N LEU A 22 -1.75 -0.96 -13.00
CA LEU A 22 -2.64 -0.12 -13.80
C LEU A 22 -1.92 0.67 -14.90
N PHE A 23 -0.72 1.15 -14.60
CA PHE A 23 0.03 2.05 -15.46
C PHE A 23 1.29 1.41 -16.06
N ASP A 24 1.42 0.10 -15.95
CA ASP A 24 2.51 -0.67 -16.54
C ASP A 24 3.88 -0.05 -16.19
N PHE A 25 4.18 0.02 -14.89
CA PHE A 25 5.45 0.60 -14.46
C PHE A 25 6.62 -0.27 -14.88
N GLY A 26 7.48 0.29 -15.72
CA GLY A 26 8.79 -0.29 -15.98
C GLY A 26 9.65 -0.17 -14.73
N PHE A 27 9.72 -1.22 -13.92
CA PHE A 27 10.58 -1.22 -12.75
C PHE A 27 12.04 -1.05 -13.16
N LEU A 28 12.70 -0.10 -12.54
CA LEU A 28 14.14 0.04 -12.67
C LEU A 28 14.83 -1.10 -11.92
N PRO A 29 16.06 -1.50 -12.34
CA PRO A 29 16.81 -2.58 -11.69
C PRO A 29 16.79 -2.49 -10.17
N GLY A 30 16.84 -3.64 -9.52
CA GLY A 30 16.94 -3.75 -8.08
C GLY A 30 18.17 -3.01 -7.55
N TYR A 31 18.26 -2.87 -6.26
CA TYR A 31 19.42 -2.29 -5.61
C TYR A 31 20.51 -3.35 -5.41
N ASP A 32 21.78 -2.92 -5.48
CA ASP A 32 22.92 -3.67 -5.00
C ASP A 32 23.00 -3.50 -3.48
N PRO A 33 22.91 -4.58 -2.67
CA PRO A 33 22.94 -4.49 -1.21
C PRO A 33 24.22 -3.83 -0.67
N VAL A 34 25.36 -4.13 -1.27
CA VAL A 34 26.67 -3.58 -0.83
C VAL A 34 26.73 -2.08 -1.12
N LYS A 35 26.35 -1.68 -2.34
CA LYS A 35 26.28 -0.26 -2.71
C LYS A 35 25.28 0.47 -1.83
N ARG A 36 24.12 -0.14 -1.56
CA ARG A 36 23.09 0.48 -0.72
C ARG A 36 23.57 0.71 0.70
N GLN A 37 24.23 -0.25 1.32
CA GLN A 37 24.78 -0.12 2.66
C GLN A 37 25.79 1.04 2.74
N ARG A 38 26.66 1.20 1.72
CA ARG A 38 27.56 2.35 1.63
C ARG A 38 26.80 3.67 1.55
N LEU A 39 25.77 3.75 0.73
CA LEU A 39 24.94 4.97 0.58
C LEU A 39 24.16 5.29 1.85
N GLU A 40 23.74 4.28 2.61
CA GLU A 40 23.04 4.47 3.89
C GLU A 40 23.92 5.07 4.99
N ASN A 41 25.24 4.95 4.87
CA ASN A 41 26.20 5.57 5.80
C ASN A 41 26.52 7.03 5.45
N LEU A 42 26.16 7.52 4.26
CA LEU A 42 26.42 8.90 3.84
C LEU A 42 25.38 9.86 4.45
N SER A 43 25.77 11.13 4.58
CA SER A 43 24.84 12.21 4.94
C SER A 43 23.89 12.55 3.80
N THR A 44 22.87 13.34 4.08
CA THR A 44 21.95 13.88 3.07
C THR A 44 22.70 14.79 2.09
N GLU A 45 23.61 15.58 2.61
CA GLU A 45 24.45 16.54 1.88
C GLU A 45 25.41 15.82 0.93
N ASP A 46 26.07 14.74 1.38
CA ASP A 46 26.95 13.92 0.55
C ASP A 46 26.20 13.29 -0.62
N LEU A 47 25.01 12.73 -0.33
CA LEU A 47 24.16 12.14 -1.36
C LEU A 47 23.71 13.18 -2.40
N GLN A 48 23.36 14.40 -1.98
CA GLN A 48 23.04 15.51 -2.88
C GLN A 48 24.27 15.90 -3.70
N GLY A 49 25.46 15.95 -3.08
CA GLY A 49 26.73 16.20 -3.74
C GLY A 49 27.01 15.19 -4.86
N ILE A 50 26.82 13.88 -4.58
CA ILE A 50 26.97 12.82 -5.58
C ILE A 50 25.99 13.02 -6.75
N ILE A 51 24.71 13.29 -6.46
CA ILE A 51 23.67 13.48 -7.48
C ILE A 51 24.04 14.66 -8.39
N ASN A 52 24.45 15.80 -7.81
CA ASN A 52 24.84 16.98 -8.57
C ASN A 52 26.10 16.73 -9.41
N LYS A 53 27.14 16.15 -8.81
CA LYS A 53 28.43 15.87 -9.51
C LYS A 53 28.25 14.92 -10.69
N GLN A 54 27.34 13.96 -10.59
CA GLN A 54 27.05 13.00 -11.64
C GLN A 54 26.01 13.50 -12.66
N GLY A 55 25.43 14.67 -12.45
CA GLY A 55 24.37 15.21 -13.31
C GLY A 55 23.07 14.42 -13.24
N TYR A 56 22.83 13.67 -12.15
CA TYR A 56 21.61 12.89 -11.99
C TYR A 56 20.43 13.77 -11.64
N ARG A 57 19.24 13.32 -12.01
CA ARG A 57 18.02 14.03 -11.65
C ARG A 57 17.81 14.04 -10.15
N MET A 58 17.73 15.24 -9.56
CA MET A 58 17.45 15.44 -8.15
C MET A 58 15.99 15.08 -7.84
N PRO A 59 15.70 14.28 -6.77
CA PRO A 59 14.32 14.00 -6.37
C PRO A 59 13.62 15.25 -5.82
N GLN A 60 12.28 15.31 -5.94
CA GLN A 60 11.50 16.45 -5.42
C GLN A 60 11.70 16.66 -3.90
N ASN A 61 11.71 15.59 -3.14
CA ASN A 61 12.03 15.66 -1.70
C ASN A 61 13.52 15.46 -1.48
N LYS A 62 14.26 16.58 -1.56
CA LYS A 62 15.72 16.63 -1.41
C LYS A 62 16.20 16.28 0.00
N GLN A 63 15.32 16.29 1.02
CA GLN A 63 15.67 15.97 2.40
C GLN A 63 15.39 14.50 2.75
N ASN A 64 14.73 13.76 1.87
CA ASN A 64 14.45 12.36 2.11
C ASN A 64 15.62 11.48 1.63
N LYS A 65 16.41 11.00 2.59
CA LYS A 65 17.59 10.16 2.35
C LYS A 65 17.29 8.95 1.47
N ARG A 66 16.13 8.30 1.65
CA ARG A 66 15.72 7.15 0.81
C ARG A 66 15.52 7.54 -0.65
N HIS A 67 14.98 8.74 -0.92
CA HIS A 67 14.79 9.24 -2.28
C HIS A 67 16.15 9.59 -2.92
N LEU A 68 17.07 10.17 -2.16
CA LEU A 68 18.42 10.47 -2.64
C LEU A 68 19.19 9.19 -2.96
N ILE A 69 19.19 8.22 -2.05
CA ILE A 69 19.81 6.91 -2.28
C ILE A 69 19.25 6.28 -3.56
N ARG A 70 17.93 6.28 -3.71
CA ARG A 70 17.30 5.73 -4.92
C ARG A 70 17.69 6.47 -6.18
N ALA A 71 17.81 7.80 -6.14
CA ALA A 71 18.30 8.59 -7.27
C ALA A 71 19.74 8.21 -7.68
N VAL A 72 20.62 7.96 -6.71
CA VAL A 72 21.99 7.49 -6.98
C VAL A 72 21.98 6.07 -7.57
N GLU A 73 21.19 5.14 -7.01
CA GLU A 73 21.07 3.77 -7.50
C GLU A 73 20.58 3.71 -8.95
N THR A 74 19.59 4.53 -9.27
CA THR A 74 18.95 4.57 -10.61
C THR A 74 19.62 5.53 -11.57
N GLN A 75 20.72 6.19 -11.14
CA GLN A 75 21.40 7.21 -11.93
C GLN A 75 20.45 8.34 -12.41
N GLY A 76 19.53 8.74 -11.54
CA GLY A 76 18.51 9.75 -11.83
C GLY A 76 17.41 9.30 -12.79
N ARG A 77 17.44 8.06 -13.28
CA ARG A 77 16.41 7.52 -14.18
C ARG A 77 15.08 7.38 -13.45
N LEU A 78 14.02 7.69 -14.15
CA LEU A 78 12.65 7.44 -13.67
C LEU A 78 12.10 6.17 -14.33
N PRO A 79 11.26 5.41 -13.63
CA PRO A 79 10.55 4.31 -14.27
C PRO A 79 9.62 4.85 -15.36
N SER A 80 9.51 4.12 -16.45
CA SER A 80 8.47 4.37 -17.43
C SER A 80 7.10 4.08 -16.82
N LYS A 81 6.09 4.83 -17.21
CA LYS A 81 4.71 4.51 -16.87
C LYS A 81 3.76 5.02 -17.95
N LYS A 82 2.68 4.30 -18.19
CA LYS A 82 1.57 4.78 -19.03
C LYS A 82 0.85 5.90 -18.28
N LEU A 83 0.35 6.89 -19.02
CA LEU A 83 -0.38 8.03 -18.45
C LEU A 83 -1.89 7.82 -18.49
N GLU A 84 -2.35 6.80 -19.19
CA GLU A 84 -3.75 6.51 -19.43
C GLU A 84 -4.14 5.16 -18.83
N LEU A 85 -5.36 5.10 -18.33
CA LEU A 85 -5.95 3.87 -17.86
C LEU A 85 -6.59 3.14 -19.08
N PRO A 86 -6.39 1.82 -19.23
CA PRO A 86 -7.08 1.05 -20.26
C PRO A 86 -8.61 1.22 -20.16
N LYS A 87 -9.30 1.38 -21.29
CA LYS A 87 -10.75 1.59 -21.33
C LYS A 87 -11.56 0.47 -20.68
N SER A 88 -11.01 -0.73 -20.64
CA SER A 88 -11.62 -1.90 -20.00
C SER A 88 -11.51 -1.90 -18.46
N VAL A 89 -10.73 -0.99 -17.87
CA VAL A 89 -10.51 -0.94 -16.42
C VAL A 89 -11.49 0.05 -15.78
N VAL A 90 -12.13 -0.38 -14.70
CA VAL A 90 -12.91 0.47 -13.80
C VAL A 90 -12.18 0.56 -12.48
N LEU A 91 -12.03 1.77 -11.97
CA LEU A 91 -11.27 2.01 -10.75
C LEU A 91 -12.16 2.72 -9.73
N VAL A 92 -12.42 2.07 -8.61
CA VAL A 92 -13.18 2.61 -7.50
C VAL A 92 -12.31 2.73 -6.26
N GLY A 93 -12.57 3.75 -5.47
CA GLY A 93 -11.91 3.95 -4.18
C GLY A 93 -12.94 4.19 -3.08
N LEU A 94 -12.66 3.67 -1.88
CA LEU A 94 -13.46 3.95 -0.70
C LEU A 94 -12.81 5.06 0.11
N MET A 95 -13.57 6.12 0.37
CA MET A 95 -13.13 7.27 1.16
C MET A 95 -14.22 7.65 2.16
N PRO A 96 -14.41 6.84 3.20
CA PRO A 96 -15.35 7.17 4.25
C PRO A 96 -14.93 8.46 4.98
N ASP A 97 -15.88 9.09 5.64
CA ASP A 97 -15.60 10.21 6.54
C ASP A 97 -14.52 9.84 7.57
N ASP A 98 -13.69 10.82 7.93
CA ASP A 98 -12.55 10.61 8.85
C ASP A 98 -13.00 10.11 10.23
N ARG A 99 -14.20 10.48 10.71
CA ARG A 99 -14.78 10.00 11.96
C ARG A 99 -15.11 8.51 11.87
N VAL A 100 -15.77 8.11 10.79
CA VAL A 100 -16.09 6.70 10.52
C VAL A 100 -14.80 5.87 10.40
N LEU A 101 -13.82 6.38 9.69
CA LEU A 101 -12.53 5.70 9.53
C LEU A 101 -11.80 5.51 10.87
N LYS A 102 -11.78 6.54 11.72
CA LYS A 102 -11.19 6.45 13.07
C LYS A 102 -11.91 5.42 13.94
N GLN A 103 -13.24 5.35 13.88
CA GLN A 103 -14.02 4.33 14.60
C GLN A 103 -13.70 2.91 14.12
N ARG A 104 -13.58 2.71 12.79
CA ARG A 104 -13.18 1.42 12.21
C ARG A 104 -11.77 1.01 12.65
N ILE A 105 -10.83 1.96 12.66
CA ILE A 105 -9.46 1.73 13.15
C ILE A 105 -9.47 1.34 14.64
N ALA A 106 -10.25 2.03 15.47
CA ALA A 106 -10.36 1.71 16.89
C ALA A 106 -10.90 0.29 17.12
N LYS A 107 -12.03 -0.06 16.49
CA LYS A 107 -12.60 -1.41 16.55
C LYS A 107 -11.64 -2.48 16.03
N ARG A 108 -10.91 -2.19 14.95
CA ARG A 108 -9.90 -3.10 14.40
C ARG A 108 -8.76 -3.33 15.38
N ALA A 109 -8.25 -2.26 16.01
CA ALA A 109 -7.20 -2.35 17.01
C ALA A 109 -7.62 -3.30 18.16
N GLU A 110 -8.78 -3.05 18.75
CA GLU A 110 -9.33 -3.88 19.82
C GLU A 110 -9.44 -5.36 19.40
N LYS A 111 -10.00 -5.62 18.21
CA LYS A 111 -10.13 -6.98 17.68
C LYS A 111 -8.78 -7.67 17.47
N ILE A 112 -7.78 -7.00 16.94
CA ILE A 112 -6.45 -7.57 16.69
C ILE A 112 -5.79 -7.96 18.02
N PHE A 113 -5.82 -7.08 18.99
CA PHE A 113 -5.23 -7.36 20.31
C PHE A 113 -6.00 -8.43 21.09
N ALA A 114 -7.33 -8.46 21.00
CA ALA A 114 -8.15 -9.50 21.62
C ALA A 114 -7.99 -10.89 20.97
N ARG A 115 -7.62 -10.95 19.69
CA ARG A 115 -7.46 -12.21 18.93
C ARG A 115 -6.07 -12.86 19.08
N GLY A 116 -5.25 -12.38 19.99
CA GLY A 116 -4.00 -13.04 20.34
C GLY A 116 -2.78 -12.62 19.54
N VAL A 117 -2.76 -11.42 18.93
CA VAL A 117 -1.60 -10.92 18.20
C VAL A 117 -0.33 -10.89 19.06
N LEU A 118 -0.46 -10.77 20.39
CA LEU A 118 0.68 -10.81 21.29
C LEU A 118 1.29 -12.21 21.36
N VAL A 119 0.45 -13.25 21.39
CA VAL A 119 0.88 -14.67 21.38
C VAL A 119 1.56 -14.95 20.03
N GLU A 120 0.90 -14.57 18.92
CA GLU A 120 1.47 -14.71 17.58
C GLU A 120 2.84 -14.02 17.47
N THR A 121 2.97 -12.82 18.04
CA THR A 121 4.26 -12.10 18.04
C THR A 121 5.33 -12.83 18.83
N LYS A 122 4.96 -13.44 19.97
CA LYS A 122 5.86 -14.24 20.79
C LYS A 122 6.35 -15.46 20.02
N ASP A 123 5.44 -16.19 19.38
CA ASP A 123 5.78 -17.38 18.58
C ASP A 123 6.71 -17.02 17.42
N LEU A 124 6.47 -15.87 16.76
CA LEU A 124 7.35 -15.37 15.71
C LEU A 124 8.73 -14.98 16.26
N LEU A 125 8.78 -14.36 17.44
CA LEU A 125 10.02 -13.98 18.12
C LEU A 125 10.85 -15.21 18.46
N ASP A 126 10.21 -16.22 19.05
CA ASP A 126 10.86 -17.47 19.47
C ASP A 126 11.39 -18.25 18.26
N LYS A 127 10.67 -18.21 17.12
CA LYS A 127 11.02 -18.97 15.92
C LYS A 127 12.02 -18.27 15.01
N TYR A 128 11.95 -16.96 14.85
CA TYR A 128 12.69 -16.21 13.83
C TYR A 128 13.60 -15.11 14.39
N GLY A 129 13.50 -14.85 15.69
CA GLY A 129 14.25 -13.78 16.35
C GLY A 129 13.68 -12.38 16.09
N GLU A 130 14.19 -11.44 16.84
CA GLU A 130 13.70 -10.07 16.85
C GLU A 130 13.97 -9.31 15.56
N GLU A 131 15.14 -9.53 14.96
CA GLU A 131 15.53 -8.87 13.70
C GLU A 131 14.55 -9.18 12.57
N ALA A 132 14.03 -10.42 12.52
CA ALA A 132 13.01 -10.79 11.55
C ALA A 132 11.72 -9.99 11.74
N ILE A 133 11.27 -9.80 12.98
CA ILE A 133 10.10 -8.99 13.29
C ILE A 133 10.32 -7.51 12.94
N GLU A 134 11.50 -6.97 13.23
CA GLU A 134 11.83 -5.58 12.90
C GLU A 134 11.89 -5.32 11.40
N ARG A 135 12.29 -6.31 10.61
CA ARG A 135 12.27 -6.25 9.14
C ARG A 135 10.87 -6.35 8.55
N THR A 136 9.89 -6.89 9.28
CA THR A 136 8.52 -6.98 8.76
C THR A 136 7.91 -5.60 8.55
N GLY A 137 7.05 -5.47 7.54
CA GLY A 137 6.21 -4.28 7.35
C GLY A 137 5.06 -4.17 8.36
N GLY A 138 4.89 -5.17 9.23
CA GLY A 138 3.77 -5.28 10.16
C GLY A 138 3.89 -4.31 11.34
N ILE A 139 3.09 -3.25 11.32
CA ILE A 139 3.09 -2.22 12.37
C ILE A 139 2.80 -2.83 13.75
N VAL A 140 1.87 -3.79 13.82
CA VAL A 140 1.41 -4.38 15.08
C VAL A 140 2.50 -5.19 15.77
N TYR A 141 3.29 -5.97 15.04
CA TYR A 141 4.34 -6.81 15.62
C TYR A 141 5.42 -5.98 16.32
N LYS A 142 5.82 -4.86 15.72
CA LYS A 142 6.80 -3.94 16.35
C LYS A 142 6.27 -3.31 17.64
N ILE A 143 4.96 -3.08 17.73
CA ILE A 143 4.33 -2.59 18.95
C ILE A 143 4.26 -3.71 19.99
N CYS A 144 3.91 -4.93 19.57
CA CYS A 144 3.87 -6.08 20.46
C CYS A 144 5.23 -6.46 21.03
N LEU A 145 6.34 -6.25 20.28
CA LEU A 145 7.69 -6.37 20.85
C LEU A 145 7.89 -5.45 22.05
N GLY A 146 7.43 -4.20 21.97
CA GLY A 146 7.48 -3.27 23.09
C GLY A 146 6.70 -3.75 24.31
N LEU A 147 5.56 -4.42 24.09
CA LEU A 147 4.78 -5.08 25.17
C LEU A 147 5.54 -6.25 25.78
N LEU A 148 6.09 -7.15 24.95
CA LEU A 148 6.83 -8.33 25.41
C LEU A 148 8.07 -7.94 26.23
N ARG A 149 8.71 -6.83 25.87
CA ARG A 149 9.85 -6.25 26.61
C ARG A 149 9.45 -5.47 27.87
N GLY A 150 8.15 -5.29 28.13
CA GLY A 150 7.68 -4.45 29.22
C GLY A 150 7.96 -2.95 29.08
N SER A 151 8.41 -2.50 27.88
CA SER A 151 8.74 -1.09 27.63
C SER A 151 7.51 -0.20 27.44
N ILE A 152 6.36 -0.77 27.12
CA ILE A 152 5.09 -0.07 27.00
C ILE A 152 3.97 -0.89 27.67
N SER A 153 2.94 -0.21 28.18
CA SER A 153 1.75 -0.87 28.71
C SER A 153 0.77 -1.25 27.61
N TYR A 154 -0.11 -2.20 27.89
CA TYR A 154 -1.14 -2.68 26.96
C TYR A 154 -2.03 -1.55 26.39
N PRO A 155 -2.56 -0.60 27.21
CA PRO A 155 -3.31 0.53 26.68
C PRO A 155 -2.47 1.41 25.73
N LYS A 156 -1.20 1.67 26.08
CA LYS A 156 -0.29 2.45 25.21
C LYS A 156 0.01 1.75 23.89
N ALA A 157 0.05 0.41 23.87
CA ALA A 157 0.22 -0.36 22.65
C ALA A 157 -0.98 -0.20 21.71
N ILE A 158 -2.19 -0.32 22.22
CA ILE A 158 -3.42 -0.13 21.43
C ILE A 158 -3.49 1.30 20.86
N GLU A 159 -3.24 2.32 21.67
CA GLU A 159 -3.23 3.70 21.21
C GLU A 159 -2.11 3.97 20.19
N GLY A 160 -0.92 3.39 20.39
CA GLY A 160 0.18 3.45 19.44
C GLY A 160 -0.19 2.82 18.09
N PHE A 161 -0.89 1.69 18.11
CA PHE A 161 -1.39 1.04 16.90
C PHE A 161 -2.44 1.90 16.20
N LYS A 162 -3.47 2.39 16.90
CA LYS A 162 -4.49 3.30 16.33
C LYS A 162 -3.85 4.50 15.65
N LYS A 163 -2.87 5.15 16.29
CA LYS A 163 -2.15 6.30 15.74
C LYS A 163 -1.40 5.94 14.45
N LYS A 164 -0.68 4.83 14.44
CA LYS A 164 0.10 4.40 13.26
C LYS A 164 -0.81 3.94 12.11
N ASP A 165 -1.90 3.24 12.41
CA ASP A 165 -2.87 2.79 11.41
C ASP A 165 -3.59 3.99 10.77
N TRP A 166 -3.94 5.01 11.57
CA TRP A 166 -4.45 6.30 11.07
C TRP A 166 -3.45 7.01 10.16
N GLN A 167 -2.18 7.07 10.53
CA GLN A 167 -1.13 7.65 9.68
C GLN A 167 -0.97 6.88 8.37
N TYR A 168 -1.12 5.56 8.42
CA TYR A 168 -1.08 4.72 7.24
C TYR A 168 -2.27 5.00 6.32
N ALA A 169 -3.48 5.06 6.84
CA ALA A 169 -4.68 5.39 6.07
C ALA A 169 -4.58 6.79 5.42
N ARG A 170 -4.03 7.78 6.12
CA ARG A 170 -3.77 9.11 5.54
C ARG A 170 -2.78 9.07 4.39
N ARG A 171 -1.72 8.26 4.49
CA ARG A 171 -0.76 8.09 3.38
C ARG A 171 -1.42 7.44 2.17
N GLN A 172 -2.27 6.42 2.37
CA GLN A 172 -3.06 5.81 1.29
C GLN A 172 -3.96 6.87 0.63
N LYS A 173 -4.72 7.62 1.42
CA LYS A 173 -5.59 8.71 0.93
C LYS A 173 -4.81 9.73 0.10
N THR A 174 -3.64 10.16 0.57
CA THR A 174 -2.77 11.10 -0.15
C THR A 174 -2.22 10.51 -1.45
N TRP A 175 -1.87 9.24 -1.45
CA TRP A 175 -1.38 8.57 -2.65
C TRP A 175 -2.48 8.49 -3.72
N PHE A 176 -3.60 7.89 -3.37
CA PHE A 176 -4.67 7.60 -4.32
C PHE A 176 -5.42 8.85 -4.81
N LYS A 177 -5.46 9.94 -4.03
CA LYS A 177 -6.02 11.22 -4.49
C LYS A 177 -5.32 11.81 -5.71
N ARG A 178 -4.08 11.40 -6.00
CA ARG A 178 -3.35 11.82 -7.21
C ARG A 178 -3.87 11.16 -8.48
N ASN A 179 -4.59 10.06 -8.34
CA ASN A 179 -5.11 9.31 -9.45
C ASN A 179 -6.50 9.80 -9.82
N LYS A 180 -6.58 10.57 -10.93
CA LYS A 180 -7.82 11.18 -11.44
C LYS A 180 -8.84 10.17 -11.98
N PHE A 181 -8.44 8.92 -12.18
CA PHE A 181 -9.32 7.89 -12.72
C PHE A 181 -10.12 7.17 -11.64
N ILE A 182 -9.83 7.39 -10.36
CA ILE A 182 -10.58 6.77 -9.26
C ILE A 182 -11.92 7.47 -9.09
N LYS A 183 -13.01 6.68 -9.14
CA LYS A 183 -14.31 7.10 -8.67
C LYS A 183 -14.43 6.82 -7.18
N TRP A 184 -14.66 7.85 -6.39
CA TRP A 184 -14.67 7.78 -4.94
C TRP A 184 -16.07 7.58 -4.39
N PHE A 185 -16.18 6.69 -3.39
CA PHE A 185 -17.41 6.38 -2.69
C PHE A 185 -17.18 6.40 -1.19
N GLU A 186 -18.19 6.79 -0.43
CA GLU A 186 -18.10 6.80 1.04
C GLU A 186 -18.35 5.43 1.64
N SER A 187 -19.13 4.57 0.97
CA SER A 187 -19.46 3.24 1.43
C SER A 187 -19.17 2.15 0.40
N SER A 188 -19.02 0.91 0.88
CA SER A 188 -18.87 -0.27 0.04
C SER A 188 -20.10 -0.55 -0.80
N GLU A 189 -21.28 -0.29 -0.26
CA GLU A 189 -22.57 -0.49 -0.90
C GLU A 189 -22.70 0.40 -2.14
N GLN A 190 -22.39 1.70 -2.01
CA GLN A 190 -22.40 2.63 -3.13
C GLN A 190 -21.41 2.23 -4.22
N ALA A 191 -20.18 1.81 -3.82
CA ALA A 191 -19.17 1.36 -4.77
C ALA A 191 -19.61 0.07 -5.49
N TYR A 192 -20.23 -0.85 -4.79
CA TYR A 192 -20.76 -2.09 -5.35
C TYR A 192 -21.87 -1.83 -6.38
N GLU A 193 -22.87 -1.02 -6.04
CA GLU A 193 -23.96 -0.68 -6.96
C GLU A 193 -23.45 0.01 -8.23
N PHE A 194 -22.46 0.90 -8.07
CA PHE A 194 -21.81 1.51 -9.23
C PHE A 194 -21.11 0.46 -10.11
N LEU A 195 -20.30 -0.43 -9.51
CA LEU A 195 -19.58 -1.47 -10.24
C LEU A 195 -20.54 -2.42 -10.95
N ARG A 196 -21.63 -2.83 -10.28
CA ARG A 196 -22.64 -3.70 -10.84
C ARG A 196 -23.27 -3.04 -12.10
N SER A 197 -23.73 -1.80 -11.98
CA SER A 197 -24.32 -1.07 -13.10
C SER A 197 -23.35 -0.84 -14.27
N ASP A 198 -22.07 -0.58 -13.99
CA ASP A 198 -21.04 -0.38 -15.04
C ASP A 198 -20.74 -1.71 -15.77
N LEU A 199 -20.66 -2.82 -15.04
CA LEU A 199 -20.47 -4.15 -15.62
C LEU A 199 -21.66 -4.59 -16.47
N GLU A 200 -22.89 -4.40 -16.00
CA GLU A 200 -24.12 -4.71 -16.76
C GLU A 200 -24.15 -3.95 -18.09
N LYS A 201 -23.81 -2.65 -18.08
CA LYS A 201 -23.72 -1.84 -19.31
C LYS A 201 -22.62 -2.30 -20.27
N LYS A 202 -21.52 -2.81 -19.77
CA LYS A 202 -20.41 -3.31 -20.59
C LYS A 202 -20.73 -4.67 -21.18
N ILE A 203 -21.39 -5.54 -20.42
CA ILE A 203 -21.84 -6.87 -20.88
C ILE A 203 -22.92 -6.74 -21.94
N SER A 204 -23.91 -5.86 -21.76
CA SER A 204 -24.95 -5.62 -22.77
C SER A 204 -24.45 -4.95 -24.06
N ARG A 205 -23.25 -4.34 -24.04
CA ARG A 205 -22.59 -3.75 -25.21
C ARG A 205 -21.60 -4.69 -25.90
N SER A 206 -21.14 -5.70 -25.23
CA SER A 206 -20.30 -6.76 -25.76
C SER A 206 -21.11 -8.05 -25.68
N ASP A 207 -21.29 -8.79 -26.77
CA ASP A 207 -22.00 -10.08 -26.83
C ASP A 207 -21.38 -11.18 -25.92
N LEU A 208 -20.89 -10.82 -24.76
CA LEU A 208 -20.35 -11.70 -23.74
C LEU A 208 -21.50 -12.25 -22.89
N SER A 209 -21.74 -13.55 -23.04
CA SER A 209 -22.78 -14.33 -22.39
C SER A 209 -22.98 -14.03 -20.88
N MET A 210 -24.23 -14.04 -20.44
CA MET A 210 -24.78 -13.73 -19.11
C MET A 210 -24.19 -14.54 -17.92
N GLN A 211 -23.25 -15.42 -18.10
CA GLN A 211 -22.70 -16.30 -17.06
C GLN A 211 -21.84 -15.58 -15.98
N CYS A 212 -21.46 -14.33 -16.18
CA CYS A 212 -20.61 -13.61 -15.21
C CYS A 212 -21.36 -12.93 -14.05
N ILE A 213 -22.67 -12.75 -14.12
CA ILE A 213 -23.44 -11.97 -13.13
C ILE A 213 -23.85 -12.81 -11.91
N GLU A 214 -24.10 -14.10 -12.09
CA GLU A 214 -24.58 -14.97 -11.00
C GLU A 214 -23.55 -15.21 -9.89
N HIS A 215 -22.26 -15.09 -10.17
CA HIS A 215 -21.20 -15.29 -9.18
C HIS A 215 -20.90 -14.10 -8.26
N LEU A 216 -21.45 -12.91 -8.55
CA LEU A 216 -21.27 -11.72 -7.68
C LEU A 216 -22.21 -11.70 -6.47
N ASN A 217 -23.26 -12.53 -6.48
CA ASN A 217 -24.31 -12.53 -5.45
C ASN A 217 -24.02 -13.44 -4.22
N TYR A 218 -22.88 -14.15 -4.16
CA TYR A 218 -22.67 -15.20 -3.12
C TYR A 218 -21.59 -14.94 -2.09
N HIS A 219 -20.93 -13.77 -2.08
CA HIS A 219 -19.90 -13.47 -1.06
C HIS A 219 -19.97 -12.00 -0.60
N CYS A 220 -21.04 -11.67 0.12
CA CYS A 220 -21.09 -10.54 1.08
C CYS A 220 -21.16 -11.08 2.51
#